data_afc4c1013ddb6f683a2a8d1d9d01565a
#
_entry.id   afc4c1013ddb6f683a2a8d1d9d01565a
#
_cell.length_a   1.000
_cell.length_b   1.000
_cell.length_c   1.000
_cell.angle_alpha   90.00
_cell.angle_beta   90.00
_cell.angle_gamma   90.00
#
_symmetry.space_group_name_H-M   'P 1'
#
loop_
_entity.id
_entity.type
_entity.pdbx_description
1 polymer ?
#
loop_
_entity_poly.entity_id
_entity_poly.type
_entity_poly.pdbx_seq_one_letter_code
_entity_poly.pdbx_strand_id
1 'polypeptide(L)'
;TIGNKEGLGLPKEKLDRLYDKAKFEIVLANLKDQGAQPTWAAEKKRVTTSFGMTIDIFGLTAPYPLAYPPMGWDILEPESVLAQQLLASDADFTILLSHLGWRFDEKAAMTFDNLNLILGAHTHHLYEYGKYINDTMLAAAGRYGEYVGEVTLRFDDDFQCIQSEILAEDVRHLPALPGDKEWIQHQADQGHELLRAC
;
A
#
# COMPACT_ATOMS: atom_id res chain seq x y z
N THR A 1 -2.42 2.24 0.46
CA THR A 1 -3.38 1.49 -0.36
C THR A 1 -4.21 0.55 0.51
N ILE A 2 -5.19 -0.13 -0.06
CA ILE A 2 -5.97 -1.17 0.61
C ILE A 2 -5.67 -2.54 0.00
N GLY A 3 -5.92 -3.60 0.78
CA GLY A 3 -5.89 -4.97 0.28
C GLY A 3 -7.17 -5.34 -0.48
N ASN A 4 -7.08 -6.33 -1.35
CA ASN A 4 -8.25 -6.83 -2.07
C ASN A 4 -9.32 -7.45 -1.14
N LYS A 5 -8.94 -7.91 0.04
CA LYS A 5 -9.90 -8.48 1.00
C LYS A 5 -10.85 -7.44 1.57
N GLU A 6 -10.40 -6.20 1.76
CA GLU A 6 -11.26 -5.10 2.19
C GLU A 6 -12.31 -4.78 1.12
N GLY A 7 -11.88 -4.62 -0.14
CA GLY A 7 -12.78 -4.28 -1.26
C GLY A 7 -13.72 -5.41 -1.68
N LEU A 8 -13.34 -6.67 -1.45
CA LEU A 8 -14.14 -7.85 -1.83
C LEU A 8 -14.85 -8.51 -0.64
N GLY A 9 -14.42 -8.21 0.59
CA GLY A 9 -14.96 -8.82 1.81
C GLY A 9 -16.04 -8.00 2.50
N LEU A 10 -16.21 -6.73 2.13
CA LEU A 10 -17.21 -5.84 2.71
C LEU A 10 -18.14 -5.30 1.61
N PRO A 11 -19.46 -5.23 1.87
CA PRO A 11 -20.37 -4.46 1.02
C PRO A 11 -19.87 -3.01 0.87
N LYS A 12 -20.07 -2.42 -0.32
CA LYS A 12 -19.56 -1.09 -0.67
C LYS A 12 -19.89 -0.03 0.39
N GLU A 13 -21.15 0.03 0.84
CA GLU A 13 -21.60 1.03 1.83
C GLU A 13 -20.89 0.86 3.20
N LYS A 14 -20.50 -0.38 3.55
CA LYS A 14 -19.73 -0.62 4.79
C LYS A 14 -18.30 -0.17 4.63
N LEU A 15 -17.71 -0.42 3.46
CA LEU A 15 -16.35 0.01 3.16
C LEU A 15 -16.25 1.54 3.12
N ASP A 16 -17.19 2.20 2.46
CA ASP A 16 -17.26 3.66 2.40
C ASP A 16 -17.35 4.27 3.82
N ARG A 17 -18.26 3.77 4.66
CA ARG A 17 -18.39 4.23 6.06
C ARG A 17 -17.15 3.98 6.92
N LEU A 18 -16.41 2.92 6.64
CA LEU A 18 -15.16 2.60 7.35
C LEU A 18 -14.11 3.65 7.04
N TYR A 19 -13.90 3.93 5.76
CA TYR A 19 -12.83 4.81 5.31
C TYR A 19 -13.18 6.30 5.38
N ASP A 20 -14.44 6.69 5.29
CA ASP A 20 -14.86 8.08 5.57
C ASP A 20 -14.49 8.55 6.98
N LYS A 21 -14.33 7.61 7.93
CA LYS A 21 -13.90 7.88 9.31
C LYS A 21 -12.40 7.77 9.53
N ALA A 22 -11.64 7.36 8.50
CA ALA A 22 -10.20 7.20 8.62
C ALA A 22 -9.52 8.55 8.92
N LYS A 23 -8.61 8.55 9.89
CA LYS A 23 -7.81 9.73 10.25
C LYS A 23 -6.46 9.74 9.54
N PHE A 24 -6.31 8.94 8.51
CA PHE A 24 -5.13 8.82 7.67
C PHE A 24 -5.55 8.84 6.20
N GLU A 25 -4.65 9.22 5.32
CA GLU A 25 -4.90 9.27 3.89
C GLU A 25 -4.76 7.88 3.26
N ILE A 26 -5.67 7.57 2.35
CA ILE A 26 -5.63 6.34 1.54
C ILE A 26 -5.29 6.74 0.11
N VAL A 27 -4.28 6.10 -0.45
CA VAL A 27 -3.90 6.25 -1.86
C VAL A 27 -4.26 4.98 -2.61
N LEU A 28 -5.13 5.10 -3.60
CA LEU A 28 -5.65 3.97 -4.36
C LEU A 28 -6.13 4.42 -5.74
N ALA A 29 -5.39 4.11 -6.78
CA ALA A 29 -5.66 4.65 -8.10
C ALA A 29 -6.50 3.76 -9.01
N ASN A 30 -6.44 2.44 -8.83
CA ASN A 30 -7.05 1.48 -9.75
C ASN A 30 -8.42 0.92 -9.33
N LEU A 31 -8.96 1.33 -8.19
CA LEU A 31 -10.34 1.01 -7.79
C LEU A 31 -11.21 2.26 -8.01
N LYS A 32 -12.35 2.11 -8.68
CA LYS A 32 -13.24 3.22 -9.01
C LYS A 32 -14.68 2.91 -8.59
N ASP A 33 -15.41 3.96 -8.29
CA ASP A 33 -16.85 3.96 -8.03
C ASP A 33 -17.58 4.57 -9.23
N GLN A 34 -18.20 3.75 -10.06
CA GLN A 34 -18.87 4.19 -11.30
C GLN A 34 -17.96 5.07 -12.18
N GLY A 35 -16.70 4.64 -12.31
CA GLY A 35 -15.67 5.35 -13.07
C GLY A 35 -15.01 6.53 -12.35
N ALA A 36 -15.53 6.96 -11.19
CA ALA A 36 -14.96 8.04 -10.37
C ALA A 36 -14.02 7.51 -9.28
N GLN A 37 -13.22 8.40 -8.73
CA GLN A 37 -12.41 8.11 -7.55
C GLN A 37 -13.31 7.97 -6.32
N PRO A 38 -13.15 6.93 -5.47
CA PRO A 38 -13.83 6.85 -4.19
C PRO A 38 -13.53 8.08 -3.31
N THR A 39 -14.54 8.62 -2.63
CA THR A 39 -14.41 9.88 -1.87
C THR A 39 -13.37 9.83 -0.75
N TRP A 40 -13.09 8.65 -0.24
CA TRP A 40 -12.14 8.37 0.84
C TRP A 40 -10.72 8.05 0.36
N ALA A 41 -10.47 7.99 -0.95
CA ALA A 41 -9.15 7.66 -1.49
C ALA A 41 -8.68 8.71 -2.51
N ALA A 42 -7.40 9.04 -2.46
CA ALA A 42 -6.72 9.83 -3.48
C ALA A 42 -6.09 8.93 -4.55
N GLU A 43 -6.00 9.39 -5.79
CA GLU A 43 -5.29 8.65 -6.85
C GLU A 43 -3.78 8.60 -6.61
N LYS A 44 -3.22 9.70 -6.10
CA LYS A 44 -1.83 9.81 -5.67
C LYS A 44 -1.72 10.81 -4.53
N LYS A 45 -0.63 10.75 -3.80
CA LYS A 45 -0.25 11.74 -2.79
C LYS A 45 1.10 12.32 -3.11
N ARG A 46 1.19 13.65 -3.16
CA ARG A 46 2.48 14.35 -3.20
C ARG A 46 2.86 14.83 -1.80
N VAL A 47 4.09 14.57 -1.44
CA VAL A 47 4.73 15.06 -0.22
C VAL A 47 5.92 15.94 -0.61
N THR A 48 6.09 17.06 0.05
CA THR A 48 7.31 17.87 -0.07
C THR A 48 8.04 17.81 1.28
N THR A 49 9.30 17.41 1.24
CA THR A 49 10.15 17.36 2.43
C THR A 49 10.49 18.75 2.93
N SER A 50 11.01 18.86 4.15
CA SER A 50 11.43 20.14 4.73
C SER A 50 12.61 20.80 3.98
N PHE A 51 13.34 20.05 3.18
CA PHE A 51 14.45 20.52 2.35
C PHE A 51 14.07 20.68 0.86
N GLY A 52 12.76 20.61 0.52
CA GLY A 52 12.21 20.95 -0.79
C GLY A 52 12.05 19.80 -1.78
N MET A 53 12.56 18.61 -1.50
CA MET A 53 12.40 17.42 -2.35
C MET A 53 10.93 17.01 -2.44
N THR A 54 10.48 16.66 -3.64
CA THR A 54 9.11 16.20 -3.91
C THR A 54 9.05 14.67 -4.07
N ILE A 55 8.04 14.05 -3.45
CA ILE A 55 7.81 12.61 -3.49
C ILE A 55 6.38 12.36 -3.95
N ASP A 56 6.19 11.62 -5.05
CA ASP A 56 4.88 11.12 -5.44
C ASP A 56 4.69 9.68 -4.92
N ILE A 57 3.57 9.46 -4.23
CA ILE A 57 3.19 8.18 -3.67
C ILE A 57 1.96 7.68 -4.44
N PHE A 58 2.09 6.51 -5.06
CA PHE A 58 1.03 5.81 -5.78
C PHE A 58 0.53 4.62 -4.97
N GLY A 59 -0.74 4.26 -5.12
CA GLY A 59 -1.34 3.11 -4.45
C GLY A 59 -2.15 2.25 -5.41
N LEU A 60 -1.89 0.95 -5.42
CA LEU A 60 -2.59 0.00 -6.29
C LEU A 60 -3.00 -1.25 -5.50
N THR A 61 -4.18 -1.81 -5.83
CA THR A 61 -4.67 -3.08 -5.29
C THR A 61 -4.78 -4.15 -6.39
N ALA A 62 -4.76 -5.43 -5.98
CA ALA A 62 -4.81 -6.55 -6.90
C ALA A 62 -6.10 -6.54 -7.73
N PRO A 63 -6.02 -6.69 -9.05
CA PRO A 63 -7.18 -6.65 -9.93
C PRO A 63 -7.91 -7.99 -9.94
N TYR A 64 -9.18 -7.99 -9.60
CA TYR A 64 -10.08 -9.13 -9.74
C TYR A 64 -11.30 -8.71 -10.58
N PRO A 65 -11.17 -8.65 -11.92
CA PRO A 65 -12.18 -8.04 -12.81
C PRO A 65 -13.53 -8.75 -12.80
N LEU A 66 -13.60 -9.99 -12.34
CA LEU A 66 -14.86 -10.72 -12.21
C LEU A 66 -15.48 -10.59 -10.80
N ALA A 67 -14.70 -10.19 -9.81
CA ALA A 67 -15.15 -10.13 -8.41
C ALA A 67 -15.54 -8.71 -7.95
N TYR A 68 -14.86 -7.68 -8.42
CA TYR A 68 -15.15 -6.31 -8.03
C TYR A 68 -16.48 -5.74 -8.53
N PRO A 69 -16.90 -5.96 -9.80
CA PRO A 69 -18.15 -5.40 -10.29
C PRO A 69 -19.41 -5.87 -9.53
N PRO A 70 -19.57 -7.15 -9.13
CA PRO A 70 -20.67 -7.56 -8.27
C PRO A 70 -20.71 -6.89 -6.89
N MET A 71 -19.56 -6.37 -6.42
CA MET A 71 -19.44 -5.62 -5.17
C MET A 71 -19.69 -4.12 -5.34
N GLY A 72 -19.99 -3.66 -6.56
CA GLY A 72 -20.25 -2.26 -6.87
C GLY A 72 -19.01 -1.42 -7.17
N TRP A 73 -17.89 -2.05 -7.53
CA TRP A 73 -16.63 -1.40 -7.85
C TRP A 73 -16.20 -1.68 -9.29
N ASP A 74 -15.58 -0.69 -9.92
CA ASP A 74 -14.81 -0.89 -11.13
C ASP A 74 -13.33 -1.05 -10.77
N ILE A 75 -12.63 -1.98 -11.40
CA ILE A 75 -11.19 -2.18 -11.20
C ILE A 75 -10.45 -1.99 -12.52
N LEU A 76 -9.46 -1.10 -12.51
CA LEU A 76 -8.62 -0.80 -13.65
C LEU A 76 -7.37 -1.68 -13.66
N GLU A 77 -6.81 -1.90 -14.85
CA GLU A 77 -5.56 -2.63 -15.02
C GLU A 77 -4.38 -1.88 -14.37
N PRO A 78 -3.71 -2.45 -13.35
CA PRO A 78 -2.74 -1.72 -12.55
C PRO A 78 -1.50 -1.26 -13.33
N GLU A 79 -1.03 -2.03 -14.31
CA GLU A 79 0.14 -1.65 -15.12
C GLU A 79 -0.14 -0.39 -15.94
N SER A 80 -1.30 -0.30 -16.57
CA SER A 80 -1.71 0.88 -17.34
C SER A 80 -1.90 2.11 -16.45
N VAL A 81 -2.48 1.93 -15.26
CA VAL A 81 -2.66 3.02 -14.29
C VAL A 81 -1.31 3.52 -13.79
N LEU A 82 -0.40 2.61 -13.43
CA LEU A 82 0.94 2.97 -12.97
C LEU A 82 1.72 3.71 -14.05
N ALA A 83 1.69 3.21 -15.29
CA ALA A 83 2.36 3.87 -16.41
C ALA A 83 1.88 5.30 -16.63
N GLN A 84 0.57 5.54 -16.57
CA GLN A 84 -0.01 6.89 -16.71
C GLN A 84 0.40 7.81 -15.56
N GLN A 85 0.39 7.31 -14.32
CA GLN A 85 0.78 8.09 -13.15
C GLN A 85 2.26 8.45 -13.16
N LEU A 86 3.13 7.51 -13.52
CA LEU A 86 4.56 7.74 -13.64
C LEU A 86 4.90 8.71 -14.78
N LEU A 87 4.22 8.60 -15.93
CA LEU A 87 4.39 9.52 -17.04
C LEU A 87 3.97 10.97 -16.69
N ALA A 88 2.95 11.11 -15.83
CA ALA A 88 2.44 12.40 -15.36
C ALA A 88 3.17 12.94 -14.13
N SER A 89 4.15 12.22 -13.60
CA SER A 89 4.91 12.62 -12.40
C SER A 89 6.16 13.40 -12.81
N ASP A 90 6.37 14.52 -12.15
CA ASP A 90 7.59 15.33 -12.18
C ASP A 90 8.27 15.37 -10.80
N ALA A 91 7.95 14.40 -9.93
CA ALA A 91 8.53 14.30 -8.60
C ALA A 91 9.99 13.83 -8.66
N ASP A 92 10.78 14.29 -7.69
CA ASP A 92 12.19 13.89 -7.54
C ASP A 92 12.33 12.42 -7.13
N PHE A 93 11.30 11.87 -6.44
CA PHE A 93 11.27 10.47 -5.99
C PHE A 93 9.85 9.89 -6.07
N THR A 94 9.73 8.62 -6.43
CA THR A 94 8.44 7.94 -6.58
C THR A 94 8.35 6.69 -5.72
N ILE A 95 7.20 6.49 -5.07
CA ILE A 95 6.91 5.35 -4.21
C ILE A 95 5.62 4.67 -4.67
N LEU A 96 5.65 3.37 -4.86
CA LEU A 96 4.46 2.55 -5.06
C LEU A 96 4.10 1.78 -3.78
N LEU A 97 2.92 2.04 -3.23
CA LEU A 97 2.29 1.19 -2.23
C LEU A 97 1.55 0.08 -2.97
N SER A 98 2.16 -1.09 -3.05
CA SER A 98 1.66 -2.20 -3.87
C SER A 98 0.93 -3.25 -3.04
N HIS A 99 -0.35 -3.49 -3.36
CA HIS A 99 -1.04 -4.71 -2.95
C HIS A 99 -1.30 -5.63 -4.16
N LEU A 100 -0.26 -5.84 -5.00
CA LEU A 100 -0.33 -6.59 -6.27
C LEU A 100 0.43 -7.91 -6.23
N GLY A 101 1.35 -8.05 -5.27
CA GLY A 101 2.19 -9.22 -5.08
C GLY A 101 3.52 -9.16 -5.82
N TRP A 102 4.45 -9.96 -5.35
CA TRP A 102 5.86 -9.90 -5.72
C TRP A 102 6.14 -10.00 -7.23
N ARG A 103 5.34 -10.78 -7.98
CA ARG A 103 5.52 -10.93 -9.44
C ARG A 103 5.24 -9.64 -10.21
N PHE A 104 4.20 -8.92 -9.79
CA PHE A 104 3.91 -7.61 -10.35
C PHE A 104 4.98 -6.60 -9.95
N ASP A 105 5.35 -6.59 -8.67
CA ASP A 105 6.33 -5.66 -8.12
C ASP A 105 7.68 -5.78 -8.85
N GLU A 106 8.17 -7.01 -9.05
CA GLU A 106 9.40 -7.24 -9.80
C GLU A 106 9.28 -6.85 -11.28
N LYS A 107 8.14 -7.15 -11.93
CA LYS A 107 7.88 -6.72 -13.31
C LYS A 107 7.85 -5.20 -13.41
N ALA A 108 7.19 -4.52 -12.49
CA ALA A 108 7.12 -3.06 -12.47
C ALA A 108 8.51 -2.43 -12.32
N ALA A 109 9.35 -2.97 -11.41
CA ALA A 109 10.73 -2.54 -11.23
C ALA A 109 11.61 -2.76 -12.48
N MET A 110 11.32 -3.79 -13.28
CA MET A 110 12.02 -4.03 -14.55
C MET A 110 11.54 -3.13 -15.70
N THR A 111 10.31 -2.61 -15.58
CA THR A 111 9.63 -1.92 -16.70
C THR A 111 9.70 -0.39 -16.58
N PHE A 112 9.69 0.16 -15.37
CA PHE A 112 9.56 1.59 -15.12
C PHE A 112 10.81 2.16 -14.45
N ASP A 113 11.68 2.79 -15.22
CA ASP A 113 12.94 3.35 -14.74
C ASP A 113 12.77 4.52 -13.76
N ASN A 114 11.61 5.19 -13.77
CA ASN A 114 11.28 6.28 -12.86
C ASN A 114 10.46 5.84 -11.64
N LEU A 115 10.46 4.54 -11.32
CA LEU A 115 9.89 3.99 -10.09
C LEU A 115 11.04 3.66 -9.13
N ASN A 116 11.15 4.42 -8.02
CA ASN A 116 12.31 4.34 -7.14
C ASN A 116 12.14 3.34 -5.99
N LEU A 117 10.93 3.26 -5.40
CA LEU A 117 10.66 2.37 -4.27
C LEU A 117 9.29 1.70 -4.40
N ILE A 118 9.26 0.38 -4.15
CA ILE A 118 8.03 -0.39 -4.04
C ILE A 118 7.92 -0.94 -2.61
N LEU A 119 6.83 -0.58 -1.92
CA LEU A 119 6.43 -1.20 -0.66
C LEU A 119 5.37 -2.26 -0.97
N GLY A 120 5.81 -3.52 -1.05
CA GLY A 120 5.03 -4.65 -1.55
C GLY A 120 4.24 -5.39 -0.49
N ALA A 121 3.09 -5.95 -0.91
CA ALA A 121 2.21 -6.76 -0.07
C ALA A 121 1.50 -7.87 -0.89
N HIS A 122 0.31 -8.31 -0.45
CA HIS A 122 -0.59 -9.28 -1.07
C HIS A 122 -0.11 -10.74 -0.98
N THR A 123 1.07 -11.07 -1.45
CA THR A 123 1.60 -12.45 -1.47
C THR A 123 2.35 -12.83 -0.20
N HIS A 124 2.31 -11.96 0.83
CA HIS A 124 2.91 -12.20 2.13
C HIS A 124 4.41 -12.55 2.07
N HIS A 125 5.10 -12.07 1.05
CA HIS A 125 6.54 -12.27 0.91
C HIS A 125 7.31 -11.36 1.86
N LEU A 126 8.53 -11.78 2.19
CA LEU A 126 9.46 -11.06 3.06
C LEU A 126 10.73 -10.78 2.28
N TYR A 127 11.15 -9.53 2.26
CA TYR A 127 12.48 -9.10 1.86
C TYR A 127 13.18 -8.51 3.08
N GLU A 128 13.85 -9.38 3.85
CA GLU A 128 14.44 -9.01 5.15
C GLU A 128 15.41 -7.82 5.04
N TYR A 129 16.17 -7.78 3.94
CA TYR A 129 17.15 -6.72 3.65
C TYR A 129 16.83 -5.98 2.35
N GLY A 130 15.56 -6.05 1.92
CA GLY A 130 15.16 -5.51 0.63
C GLY A 130 15.62 -6.33 -0.57
N LYS A 131 15.15 -5.90 -1.73
CA LYS A 131 15.60 -6.42 -3.03
C LYS A 131 15.77 -5.24 -3.98
N TYR A 132 16.78 -5.31 -4.85
CA TYR A 132 17.02 -4.29 -5.86
C TYR A 132 16.87 -4.90 -7.24
N ILE A 133 16.12 -4.24 -8.11
CA ILE A 133 15.96 -4.59 -9.52
C ILE A 133 16.17 -3.32 -10.31
N ASN A 134 17.22 -3.29 -11.14
CA ASN A 134 17.74 -2.05 -11.71
C ASN A 134 17.96 -1.02 -10.59
N ASP A 135 17.44 0.20 -10.72
CA ASP A 135 17.53 1.26 -9.71
C ASP A 135 16.32 1.29 -8.76
N THR A 136 15.38 0.33 -8.90
CA THR A 136 14.19 0.25 -8.04
C THR A 136 14.46 -0.59 -6.80
N MET A 137 14.14 -0.03 -5.64
CA MET A 137 14.17 -0.72 -4.35
C MET A 137 12.82 -1.39 -4.09
N LEU A 138 12.84 -2.65 -3.62
CA LEU A 138 11.66 -3.42 -3.21
C LEU A 138 11.78 -3.78 -1.73
N ALA A 139 10.77 -3.40 -0.94
CA ALA A 139 10.64 -3.75 0.46
C ALA A 139 9.31 -4.45 0.71
N ALA A 140 9.32 -5.50 1.53
CA ALA A 140 8.12 -6.21 1.93
C ALA A 140 8.34 -6.86 3.31
N ALA A 141 7.39 -6.68 4.22
CA ALA A 141 7.50 -7.07 5.63
C ALA A 141 6.64 -8.31 5.98
N GLY A 142 6.47 -9.26 5.05
CA GLY A 142 5.78 -10.52 5.32
C GLY A 142 4.28 -10.38 5.56
N ARG A 143 3.78 -10.88 6.69
CA ARG A 143 2.34 -10.96 6.98
C ARG A 143 2.04 -10.79 8.47
N TYR A 144 0.78 -10.51 8.77
CA TYR A 144 0.17 -10.56 10.11
C TYR A 144 0.83 -9.68 11.16
N GLY A 145 1.65 -8.69 10.76
CA GLY A 145 2.39 -7.87 11.70
C GLY A 145 3.54 -8.63 12.40
N GLU A 146 4.01 -9.71 11.80
CA GLU A 146 5.17 -10.47 12.31
C GLU A 146 6.48 -9.69 12.17
N TYR A 147 6.52 -8.76 11.21
CA TYR A 147 7.69 -7.92 10.91
C TYR A 147 7.29 -6.45 10.80
N VAL A 148 8.19 -5.58 11.19
CA VAL A 148 8.14 -4.14 10.89
C VAL A 148 9.22 -3.82 9.87
N GLY A 149 8.81 -3.28 8.73
CA GLY A 149 9.72 -2.84 7.68
C GLY A 149 10.15 -1.39 7.90
N GLU A 150 11.45 -1.12 7.77
CA GLU A 150 12.03 0.21 7.76
C GLU A 150 12.82 0.42 6.47
N VAL A 151 12.64 1.57 5.83
CA VAL A 151 13.43 2.01 4.68
C VAL A 151 14.04 3.35 5.01
N THR A 152 15.36 3.39 5.12
CA THR A 152 16.12 4.61 5.37
C THR A 152 16.82 5.04 4.09
N LEU A 153 16.56 6.27 3.64
CA LEU A 153 17.13 6.84 2.42
C LEU A 153 17.90 8.11 2.73
N ARG A 154 19.05 8.28 2.10
CA ARG A 154 19.84 9.51 2.11
C ARG A 154 19.97 10.05 0.71
N PHE A 155 19.80 11.34 0.59
CA PHE A 155 19.86 12.09 -0.66
C PHE A 155 20.97 13.11 -0.61
N ASP A 156 21.56 13.43 -1.76
CA ASP A 156 22.43 14.57 -1.95
C ASP A 156 21.64 15.87 -2.22
N ASP A 157 22.36 16.95 -2.49
CA ASP A 157 21.77 18.28 -2.73
C ASP A 157 21.00 18.33 -4.08
N ASP A 158 21.23 17.40 -5.00
CA ASP A 158 20.53 17.25 -6.27
C ASP A 158 19.38 16.22 -6.19
N PHE A 159 18.99 15.82 -4.97
CA PHE A 159 17.94 14.83 -4.65
C PHE A 159 18.20 13.43 -5.21
N GLN A 160 19.48 13.09 -5.49
CA GLN A 160 19.85 11.72 -5.87
C GLN A 160 19.98 10.86 -4.61
N CYS A 161 19.39 9.66 -4.62
CA CYS A 161 19.53 8.72 -3.52
C CYS A 161 20.97 8.14 -3.51
N ILE A 162 21.77 8.55 -2.53
CA ILE A 162 23.18 8.15 -2.40
C ILE A 162 23.41 6.99 -1.43
N GLN A 163 22.42 6.68 -0.61
CA GLN A 163 22.45 5.55 0.31
C GLN A 163 21.03 5.10 0.62
N SER A 164 20.83 3.80 0.66
CA SER A 164 19.57 3.17 1.10
C SER A 164 19.87 2.00 2.02
N GLU A 165 19.01 1.83 3.01
CA GLU A 165 19.00 0.68 3.91
C GLU A 165 17.56 0.21 4.06
N ILE A 166 17.34 -1.09 3.86
CA ILE A 166 16.03 -1.73 3.99
C ILE A 166 16.19 -2.85 5.00
N LEU A 167 15.36 -2.83 6.03
CA LEU A 167 15.35 -3.85 7.07
C LEU A 167 13.90 -4.23 7.39
N ALA A 168 13.63 -5.52 7.51
CA ALA A 168 12.38 -6.03 8.10
C ALA A 168 12.71 -6.78 9.39
N GLU A 169 12.38 -6.19 10.52
CA GLU A 169 12.68 -6.72 11.86
C GLU A 169 11.53 -7.61 12.35
N ASP A 170 11.87 -8.80 12.83
CA ASP A 170 10.91 -9.71 13.49
C ASP A 170 10.49 -9.14 14.86
N VAL A 171 9.22 -8.81 15.01
CA VAL A 171 8.67 -8.20 16.22
C VAL A 171 7.87 -9.18 17.09
N ARG A 172 7.79 -10.47 16.71
CA ARG A 172 7.04 -11.48 17.47
C ARG A 172 7.59 -11.75 18.88
N HIS A 173 8.86 -11.41 19.09
CA HIS A 173 9.52 -11.54 20.39
C HIS A 173 9.24 -10.38 21.35
N LEU A 174 8.65 -9.28 20.84
CA LEU A 174 8.34 -8.12 21.67
C LEU A 174 7.21 -8.45 22.65
N PRO A 175 7.32 -8.00 23.91
CA PRO A 175 6.27 -8.20 24.89
C PRO A 175 5.03 -7.39 24.51
N ALA A 176 3.85 -7.95 24.77
CA ALA A 176 2.60 -7.20 24.67
C ALA A 176 2.61 -6.03 25.67
N LEU A 177 2.09 -4.89 25.26
CA LEU A 177 1.92 -3.74 26.17
C LEU A 177 0.77 -4.01 27.18
N PRO A 178 0.80 -3.37 28.33
CA PRO A 178 -0.32 -3.43 29.27
C PRO A 178 -1.62 -2.99 28.59
N GLY A 179 -2.66 -3.83 28.67
CA GLY A 179 -3.96 -3.56 28.05
C GLY A 179 -4.15 -4.12 26.63
N ASP A 180 -3.10 -4.58 25.95
CA ASP A 180 -3.21 -5.14 24.58
C ASP A 180 -4.13 -6.36 24.52
N LYS A 181 -4.01 -7.26 25.50
CA LYS A 181 -4.82 -8.48 25.52
C LYS A 181 -6.31 -8.19 25.70
N GLU A 182 -6.64 -7.28 26.59
CA GLU A 182 -8.01 -6.83 26.86
C GLU A 182 -8.57 -6.10 25.62
N TRP A 183 -7.76 -5.27 24.97
CA TRP A 183 -8.17 -4.57 23.75
C TRP A 183 -8.41 -5.56 22.60
N ILE A 184 -7.52 -6.51 22.35
CA ILE A 184 -7.69 -7.55 21.32
C ILE A 184 -8.94 -8.38 21.59
N GLN A 185 -9.16 -8.81 22.85
CA GLN A 185 -10.34 -9.58 23.20
C GLN A 185 -11.62 -8.78 22.96
N HIS A 186 -11.65 -7.51 23.36
CA HIS A 186 -12.78 -6.63 23.10
C HIS A 186 -13.08 -6.48 21.60
N GLN A 187 -12.06 -6.33 20.74
CA GLN A 187 -12.24 -6.27 19.28
C GLN A 187 -12.78 -7.57 18.71
N ALA A 188 -12.29 -8.71 19.21
CA ALA A 188 -12.76 -10.03 18.78
C ALA A 188 -14.23 -10.26 19.17
N ASP A 189 -14.62 -9.87 20.38
CA ASP A 189 -15.99 -9.98 20.87
C ASP A 189 -16.96 -9.11 20.06
N GLN A 190 -16.58 -7.87 19.75
CA GLN A 190 -17.36 -6.99 18.85
C GLN A 190 -17.50 -7.59 17.44
N GLY A 191 -16.44 -8.17 16.90
CA GLY A 191 -16.49 -8.85 15.60
C GLY A 191 -17.46 -10.05 15.60
N HIS A 192 -17.45 -10.85 16.65
CA HIS A 192 -18.37 -11.98 16.83
C HIS A 192 -19.82 -11.54 16.98
N GLU A 193 -20.09 -10.44 17.69
CA GLU A 193 -21.45 -9.88 17.80
C GLU A 193 -21.99 -9.41 16.45
N LEU A 194 -21.16 -8.73 15.65
CA LEU A 194 -21.51 -8.30 14.29
C LEU A 194 -21.82 -9.47 13.36
N LEU A 195 -21.08 -10.57 13.47
CA LEU A 195 -21.31 -11.79 12.67
C LEU A 195 -22.58 -12.54 13.08
N ARG A 196 -23.02 -12.44 14.36
CA ARG A 196 -24.27 -13.05 14.84
C ARG A 196 -25.50 -12.24 14.48
N ALA A 197 -25.33 -10.96 14.14
CA ALA A 197 -26.40 -10.04 13.77
C ALA A 197 -26.71 -10.03 12.25
N CYS A 198 -25.95 -10.79 11.46
CA CYS A 198 -26.16 -11.06 10.04
C CYS A 198 -26.84 -12.39 9.85
#